data_b28d7bdc9f38fb8e432dedb19e779a3c
#
_entry.id   b28d7bdc9f38fb8e432dedb19e779a3c
#
_cell.length_a   1.000
_cell.length_b   1.000
_cell.length_c   1.000
_cell.angle_alpha   90.00
_cell.angle_beta   90.00
_cell.angle_gamma   90.00
#
_symmetry.space_group_name_H-M   'P 1'
#
loop_
_entity.id
_entity.type
_entity.pdbx_description
1 polymer ?
#
loop_
_entity_poly.entity_id
_entity_poly.type
_entity_poly.pdbx_seq_one_letter_code
_entity_poly.pdbx_strand_id
1 'polypeptide(L)'
;DEARELVKLANQKNLLLRLGYILRYEPRHRVLQKQVKEGRLGNLANIRAKRDASRSWFEAYGYRVHPVYETLVHDIDLVLWICQQRCRSVTSWGGYHLGFDEPDTFVMVMEMEGGTLCTLETAWLAPSGAPANILGWGEDEQTGNGVVDAWIEVIGTKGSSFLKTYEPSLTINDGSSSYFPDLGFWPQIDGRTMGALREELWDFVLTLKGEPNAGVDSLEDALHVQEICEVAIEAEKTGRKIELG
;
A
#
# COMPACT_ATOMS: atom_id res chain seq x y z
N ASP A 1 11.02 -3.31 17.71
CA ASP A 1 11.30 -2.60 18.99
C ASP A 1 11.34 -1.08 18.80
N GLU A 2 12.08 -0.53 17.85
CA GLU A 2 12.21 0.92 17.62
C GLU A 2 10.86 1.62 17.38
N ALA A 3 9.96 1.04 16.59
CA ALA A 3 8.64 1.61 16.36
C ALA A 3 7.83 1.75 17.66
N ARG A 4 7.89 0.74 18.55
CA ARG A 4 7.25 0.80 19.86
C ARG A 4 7.86 1.87 20.76
N GLU A 5 9.18 2.05 20.71
CA GLU A 5 9.87 3.12 21.45
C GLU A 5 9.46 4.50 20.95
N LEU A 6 9.34 4.70 19.64
CA LEU A 6 8.87 5.97 19.06
C LEU A 6 7.44 6.29 19.49
N VAL A 7 6.52 5.33 19.44
CA VAL A 7 5.14 5.50 19.92
C VAL A 7 5.12 5.85 21.42
N LYS A 8 5.91 5.13 22.24
CA LYS A 8 6.03 5.43 23.67
C LYS A 8 6.56 6.84 23.93
N LEU A 9 7.58 7.25 23.19
CA LEU A 9 8.17 8.60 23.31
C LEU A 9 7.17 9.69 22.91
N ALA A 10 6.44 9.50 21.82
CA ALA A 10 5.41 10.43 21.38
C ALA A 10 4.33 10.60 22.46
N ASN A 11 3.85 9.50 23.02
CA ASN A 11 2.87 9.51 24.11
C ASN A 11 3.41 10.21 25.38
N GLN A 12 4.64 9.90 25.78
CA GLN A 12 5.28 10.52 26.95
C GLN A 12 5.44 12.05 26.81
N LYS A 13 5.68 12.50 25.58
CA LYS A 13 5.85 13.93 25.28
C LYS A 13 4.56 14.61 24.85
N ASN A 14 3.45 13.89 24.83
CA ASN A 14 2.15 14.38 24.33
C ASN A 14 2.26 14.99 22.92
N LEU A 15 2.98 14.29 22.03
CA LEU A 15 3.16 14.68 20.65
C LEU A 15 2.22 13.89 19.74
N LEU A 16 1.64 14.56 18.74
CA LEU A 16 0.91 13.88 17.67
C LEU A 16 1.91 13.17 16.74
N LEU A 17 1.80 11.86 16.67
CA LEU A 17 2.53 11.01 15.73
C LEU A 17 1.51 10.33 14.82
N ARG A 18 1.71 10.37 13.52
CA ARG A 18 0.88 9.67 12.51
C ARG A 18 1.78 9.07 11.43
N LEU A 19 1.30 8.02 10.79
CA LEU A 19 1.94 7.43 9.63
C LEU A 19 1.19 7.84 8.36
N GLY A 20 1.97 8.06 7.29
CA GLY A 20 1.45 8.51 6.00
C GLY A 20 0.92 7.36 5.15
N TYR A 21 -0.17 6.71 5.55
CA TYR A 21 -0.82 5.68 4.76
C TYR A 21 -1.74 6.30 3.70
N ILE A 22 -1.14 6.90 2.70
CA ILE A 22 -1.80 7.69 1.66
C ILE A 22 -2.94 6.96 0.93
N LEU A 23 -2.87 5.63 0.80
CA LEU A 23 -3.90 4.84 0.13
C LEU A 23 -5.25 4.93 0.84
N ARG A 24 -5.27 5.15 2.14
CA ARG A 24 -6.49 5.37 2.93
C ARG A 24 -7.21 6.67 2.56
N TYR A 25 -6.53 7.62 1.91
CA TYR A 25 -7.09 8.91 1.47
C TYR A 25 -7.46 8.93 -0.02
N GLU A 26 -7.09 7.91 -0.77
CA GLU A 26 -7.47 7.79 -2.18
C GLU A 26 -8.98 7.43 -2.29
N PRO A 27 -9.77 8.20 -3.05
CA PRO A 27 -11.23 8.10 -3.02
C PRO A 27 -11.80 6.72 -3.31
N ARG A 28 -11.22 5.97 -4.24
CA ARG A 28 -11.70 4.63 -4.63
C ARG A 28 -11.51 3.61 -3.52
N HIS A 29 -10.36 3.66 -2.81
CA HIS A 29 -10.10 2.82 -1.63
C HIS A 29 -11.07 3.15 -0.50
N ARG A 30 -11.38 4.43 -0.30
CA ARG A 30 -12.38 4.86 0.70
C ARG A 30 -13.77 4.35 0.38
N VAL A 31 -14.18 4.41 -0.88
CA VAL A 31 -15.47 3.84 -1.31
C VAL A 31 -15.50 2.33 -1.08
N LEU A 32 -14.45 1.61 -1.46
CA LEU A 32 -14.33 0.16 -1.23
C LEU A 32 -14.45 -0.18 0.27
N GLN A 33 -13.68 0.47 1.13
CA GLN A 33 -13.72 0.26 2.58
C GLN A 33 -15.12 0.52 3.15
N LYS A 34 -15.78 1.60 2.71
CA LYS A 34 -17.14 1.92 3.11
C LYS A 34 -18.12 0.81 2.72
N GLN A 35 -18.03 0.26 1.49
CA GLN A 35 -18.92 -0.83 1.05
C GLN A 35 -18.71 -2.10 1.89
N VAL A 36 -17.46 -2.41 2.27
CA VAL A 36 -17.15 -3.51 3.17
C VAL A 36 -17.76 -3.26 4.56
N LYS A 37 -17.52 -2.09 5.13
CA LYS A 37 -18.02 -1.68 6.45
C LYS A 37 -19.55 -1.69 6.54
N GLU A 38 -20.24 -1.33 5.45
CA GLU A 38 -21.70 -1.40 5.34
C GLU A 38 -22.22 -2.83 5.14
N GLY A 39 -21.34 -3.85 5.11
CA GLY A 39 -21.71 -5.27 4.95
C GLY A 39 -22.23 -5.64 3.56
N ARG A 40 -21.99 -4.83 2.55
CA ARG A 40 -22.48 -5.08 1.19
C ARG A 40 -21.87 -6.31 0.53
N LEU A 41 -20.62 -6.62 0.89
CA LEU A 41 -19.95 -7.83 0.41
C LEU A 41 -20.20 -9.06 1.31
N GLY A 42 -20.88 -8.89 2.45
CA GLY A 42 -21.09 -9.95 3.42
C GLY A 42 -19.83 -10.26 4.24
N ASN A 43 -19.68 -11.51 4.71
CA ASN A 43 -18.46 -11.94 5.38
C ASN A 43 -17.34 -12.07 4.33
N LEU A 44 -16.18 -11.46 4.60
CA LEU A 44 -15.05 -11.51 3.71
C LEU A 44 -14.42 -12.92 3.72
N ALA A 45 -14.20 -13.46 2.54
CA ALA A 45 -13.58 -14.76 2.36
C ALA A 45 -12.13 -14.64 1.89
N ASN A 46 -11.88 -13.74 0.92
CA ASN A 46 -10.55 -13.58 0.34
C ASN A 46 -10.30 -12.12 -0.07
N ILE A 47 -9.06 -11.65 0.15
CA ILE A 47 -8.54 -10.41 -0.40
C ILE A 47 -7.25 -10.74 -1.16
N ARG A 48 -7.11 -10.20 -2.36
CA ARG A 48 -5.89 -10.31 -3.16
C ARG A 48 -5.42 -8.93 -3.52
N ALA A 49 -4.14 -8.65 -3.36
CA ALA A 49 -3.55 -7.40 -3.80
C ALA A 49 -2.20 -7.63 -4.47
N LYS A 50 -1.96 -6.85 -5.50
CA LYS A 50 -0.71 -6.82 -6.24
C LYS A 50 -0.21 -5.39 -6.33
N ARG A 51 1.12 -5.23 -6.17
CA ARG A 51 1.80 -3.95 -6.38
C ARG A 51 3.17 -4.17 -6.98
N ASP A 52 3.26 -4.10 -8.29
CA ASP A 52 4.53 -4.22 -9.00
C ASP A 52 5.16 -2.85 -9.22
N ALA A 53 6.48 -2.82 -9.22
CA ALA A 53 7.29 -1.64 -9.49
C ALA A 53 8.27 -1.88 -10.64
N SER A 54 8.88 -0.81 -11.16
CA SER A 54 9.80 -0.91 -12.28
C SER A 54 11.15 -1.52 -11.87
N ARG A 55 11.74 -2.28 -12.79
CA ARG A 55 13.08 -2.83 -12.63
C ARG A 55 14.13 -1.73 -12.42
N SER A 56 14.00 -0.61 -13.14
CA SER A 56 14.92 0.52 -12.98
C SER A 56 14.90 1.10 -11.57
N TRP A 57 13.76 1.09 -10.93
CA TRP A 57 13.61 1.55 -9.55
C TRP A 57 14.28 0.60 -8.56
N PHE A 58 14.13 -0.72 -8.77
CA PHE A 58 14.84 -1.71 -7.96
C PHE A 58 16.36 -1.58 -8.08
N GLU A 59 16.89 -1.47 -9.29
CA GLU A 59 18.32 -1.31 -9.57
C GLU A 59 18.89 0.01 -9.00
N ALA A 60 18.08 1.07 -8.92
CA ALA A 60 18.51 2.36 -8.38
C ALA A 60 18.58 2.36 -6.84
N TYR A 61 17.59 1.81 -6.15
CA TYR A 61 17.54 1.85 -4.69
C TYR A 61 16.79 0.69 -4.02
N GLY A 62 15.83 0.04 -4.67
CA GLY A 62 14.98 -1.00 -4.08
C GLY A 62 15.77 -2.18 -3.52
N TYR A 63 16.89 -2.52 -4.13
CA TYR A 63 17.79 -3.60 -3.68
C TYR A 63 18.38 -3.38 -2.26
N ARG A 64 18.20 -2.20 -1.67
CA ARG A 64 18.70 -1.86 -0.32
C ARG A 64 17.67 -2.15 0.78
N VAL A 65 16.44 -2.43 0.41
CA VAL A 65 15.33 -2.56 1.35
C VAL A 65 14.47 -3.74 0.92
N HIS A 66 14.12 -4.58 1.87
CA HIS A 66 13.21 -5.68 1.60
C HIS A 66 11.86 -5.15 1.04
N PRO A 67 11.30 -5.73 -0.04
CA PRO A 67 10.10 -5.22 -0.71
C PRO A 67 8.85 -5.19 0.17
N VAL A 68 8.83 -5.95 1.26
CA VAL A 68 7.73 -5.87 2.24
C VAL A 68 7.67 -4.49 2.92
N TYR A 69 8.81 -3.86 3.19
CA TYR A 69 8.86 -2.54 3.83
C TYR A 69 8.64 -1.39 2.86
N GLU A 70 9.08 -1.56 1.62
CA GLU A 70 8.99 -0.48 0.64
C GLU A 70 7.66 -0.50 -0.11
N THR A 71 7.19 -1.69 -0.50
CA THR A 71 6.04 -1.84 -1.39
C THR A 71 4.82 -2.41 -0.65
N LEU A 72 4.95 -3.62 -0.09
CA LEU A 72 3.79 -4.32 0.48
C LEU A 72 3.29 -3.75 1.81
N VAL A 73 4.07 -2.93 2.50
CA VAL A 73 3.63 -2.18 3.69
C VAL A 73 2.33 -1.41 3.40
N HIS A 74 2.20 -0.86 2.20
CA HIS A 74 1.00 -0.15 1.76
C HIS A 74 -0.21 -1.07 1.61
N ASP A 75 -0.01 -2.27 1.08
CA ASP A 75 -1.09 -3.23 0.85
C ASP A 75 -1.45 -3.99 2.12
N ILE A 76 -0.50 -4.25 3.03
CA ILE A 76 -0.74 -4.77 4.38
C ILE A 76 -1.65 -3.80 5.13
N ASP A 77 -1.29 -2.51 5.17
CA ASP A 77 -2.08 -1.46 5.78
C ASP A 77 -3.50 -1.38 5.20
N LEU A 78 -3.58 -1.35 3.87
CA LEU A 78 -4.84 -1.25 3.14
C LEU A 78 -5.77 -2.44 3.45
N VAL A 79 -5.24 -3.66 3.47
CA VAL A 79 -6.00 -4.88 3.78
C VAL A 79 -6.52 -4.86 5.20
N LEU A 80 -5.68 -4.53 6.20
CA LEU A 80 -6.11 -4.42 7.60
C LEU A 80 -7.24 -3.39 7.76
N TRP A 81 -7.09 -2.22 7.12
CA TRP A 81 -8.08 -1.15 7.17
C TRP A 81 -9.40 -1.53 6.47
N ILE A 82 -9.34 -2.25 5.34
CA ILE A 82 -10.54 -2.70 4.62
C ILE A 82 -11.26 -3.80 5.40
N CYS A 83 -10.55 -4.86 5.83
CA CYS A 83 -11.20 -6.01 6.46
C CYS A 83 -11.51 -5.79 7.94
N GLN A 84 -10.89 -4.81 8.59
CA GLN A 84 -11.04 -4.53 10.03
C GLN A 84 -10.80 -5.78 10.91
N GLN A 85 -9.82 -6.59 10.53
CA GLN A 85 -9.41 -7.80 11.24
C GLN A 85 -7.91 -7.73 11.51
N ARG A 86 -7.46 -8.32 12.61
CA ARG A 86 -6.02 -8.50 12.87
C ARG A 86 -5.49 -9.70 12.09
N CYS A 87 -4.23 -9.66 11.75
CA CYS A 87 -3.52 -10.79 11.17
C CYS A 87 -3.14 -11.78 12.27
N ARG A 88 -3.46 -13.06 12.06
CA ARG A 88 -3.11 -14.15 12.97
C ARG A 88 -1.80 -14.81 12.60
N SER A 89 -1.54 -15.00 11.32
CA SER A 89 -0.34 -15.69 10.84
C SER A 89 0.03 -15.28 9.43
N VAL A 90 1.32 -15.46 9.10
CA VAL A 90 1.88 -15.16 7.79
C VAL A 90 2.71 -16.35 7.28
N THR A 91 2.63 -16.58 5.97
CA THR A 91 3.55 -17.42 5.20
C THR A 91 4.00 -16.63 3.99
N SER A 92 5.28 -16.72 3.60
CA SER A 92 5.82 -15.90 2.52
C SER A 92 6.98 -16.58 1.77
N TRP A 93 7.26 -16.06 0.58
CA TRP A 93 8.33 -16.52 -0.30
C TRP A 93 8.94 -15.34 -1.04
N GLY A 94 10.27 -15.28 -1.09
CA GLY A 94 11.07 -14.35 -1.88
C GLY A 94 11.69 -14.99 -3.11
N GLY A 95 11.82 -14.23 -4.19
CA GLY A 95 12.56 -14.59 -5.40
C GLY A 95 13.71 -13.61 -5.67
N TYR A 96 14.85 -14.10 -6.14
CA TYR A 96 16.12 -13.37 -6.28
C TYR A 96 16.66 -13.52 -7.71
N HIS A 97 15.97 -12.92 -8.69
CA HIS A 97 16.26 -13.09 -10.12
C HIS A 97 17.35 -12.14 -10.63
N LEU A 98 17.53 -11.00 -9.97
CA LEU A 98 18.50 -9.98 -10.37
C LEU A 98 19.86 -10.12 -9.65
N GLY A 99 19.99 -11.07 -8.69
CA GLY A 99 21.24 -11.36 -8.01
C GLY A 99 21.64 -10.34 -6.94
N PHE A 100 20.69 -9.63 -6.37
CA PHE A 100 20.86 -8.78 -5.19
C PHE A 100 20.55 -9.55 -3.90
N ASP A 101 20.93 -8.99 -2.76
CA ASP A 101 20.71 -9.57 -1.44
C ASP A 101 19.24 -9.52 -1.00
N GLU A 102 18.48 -8.53 -1.48
CA GLU A 102 17.05 -8.41 -1.24
C GLU A 102 16.25 -9.03 -2.39
N PRO A 103 15.09 -9.64 -2.11
CA PRO A 103 14.28 -10.27 -3.14
C PRO A 103 13.69 -9.22 -4.09
N ASP A 104 13.69 -9.52 -5.39
CA ASP A 104 13.06 -8.70 -6.42
C ASP A 104 11.60 -9.08 -6.70
N THR A 105 11.18 -10.23 -6.17
CA THR A 105 9.78 -10.66 -6.15
C THR A 105 9.44 -11.20 -4.76
N PHE A 106 8.22 -10.95 -4.30
CA PHE A 106 7.79 -11.40 -2.99
C PHE A 106 6.28 -11.69 -2.98
N VAL A 107 5.91 -12.81 -2.36
CA VAL A 107 4.52 -13.22 -2.19
C VAL A 107 4.29 -13.58 -0.73
N MET A 108 3.18 -13.14 -0.17
CA MET A 108 2.78 -13.51 1.18
C MET A 108 1.31 -13.86 1.27
N VAL A 109 0.98 -14.75 2.20
CA VAL A 109 -0.39 -15.10 2.59
C VAL A 109 -0.57 -14.77 4.06
N MET A 110 -1.56 -13.94 4.36
CA MET A 110 -1.97 -13.60 5.72
C MET A 110 -3.28 -14.33 6.03
N GLU A 111 -3.35 -15.00 7.17
CA GLU A 111 -4.60 -15.49 7.74
C GLU A 111 -5.11 -14.49 8.78
N MET A 112 -6.30 -13.98 8.58
CA MET A 112 -6.91 -13.03 9.50
C MET A 112 -7.67 -13.75 10.62
N GLU A 113 -7.79 -13.14 11.79
CA GLU A 113 -8.53 -13.71 12.94
C GLU A 113 -9.99 -14.06 12.60
N GLY A 114 -10.62 -13.29 11.73
CA GLY A 114 -11.99 -13.54 11.24
C GLY A 114 -12.08 -14.63 10.15
N GLY A 115 -10.95 -15.28 9.79
CA GLY A 115 -10.90 -16.34 8.79
C GLY A 115 -10.76 -15.87 7.35
N THR A 116 -10.64 -14.57 7.10
CA THR A 116 -10.33 -14.04 5.76
C THR A 116 -8.90 -14.42 5.39
N LEU A 117 -8.69 -14.91 4.16
CA LEU A 117 -7.35 -15.17 3.61
C LEU A 117 -6.94 -14.01 2.70
N CYS A 118 -5.76 -13.45 2.93
CA CYS A 118 -5.23 -12.34 2.15
C CYS A 118 -3.93 -12.75 1.46
N THR A 119 -3.88 -12.59 0.15
CA THR A 119 -2.67 -12.83 -0.66
C THR A 119 -2.16 -11.50 -1.18
N LEU A 120 -0.91 -11.18 -0.85
CA LEU A 120 -0.23 -9.97 -1.31
C LEU A 120 1.00 -10.35 -2.10
N GLU A 121 1.22 -9.68 -3.22
CA GLU A 121 2.37 -9.94 -4.10
C GLU A 121 2.98 -8.65 -4.65
N THR A 122 4.29 -8.67 -4.86
CA THR A 122 5.04 -7.62 -5.55
C THR A 122 6.13 -8.23 -6.43
N ALA A 123 6.36 -7.60 -7.58
CA ALA A 123 7.51 -7.86 -8.43
C ALA A 123 8.11 -6.53 -8.87
N TRP A 124 9.42 -6.37 -8.64
CA TRP A 124 10.19 -5.21 -9.06
C TRP A 124 10.90 -5.48 -10.38
N LEU A 125 10.17 -6.10 -11.31
CA LEU A 125 10.69 -6.56 -12.60
C LEU A 125 9.95 -5.92 -13.79
N ALA A 126 8.97 -5.05 -13.54
CA ALA A 126 8.22 -4.41 -14.61
C ALA A 126 9.16 -3.57 -15.49
N PRO A 127 9.12 -3.74 -16.83
CA PRO A 127 9.90 -2.90 -17.72
C PRO A 127 9.40 -1.46 -17.66
N SER A 128 10.30 -0.50 -17.92
CA SER A 128 9.95 0.91 -17.94
C SER A 128 8.78 1.18 -18.90
N GLY A 129 7.77 1.89 -18.42
CA GLY A 129 6.57 2.21 -19.19
C GLY A 129 5.49 1.13 -19.24
N ALA A 130 5.68 -0.03 -18.61
CA ALA A 130 4.68 -1.10 -18.56
C ALA A 130 4.12 -1.30 -17.15
N PRO A 131 2.81 -1.63 -16.98
CA PRO A 131 1.80 -1.73 -18.04
C PRO A 131 1.35 -0.37 -18.55
N ALA A 132 1.79 0.69 -17.90
CA ALA A 132 1.35 2.03 -18.20
C ALA A 132 2.38 3.08 -17.75
N ASN A 133 2.49 4.15 -18.50
CA ASN A 133 3.40 5.26 -18.23
C ASN A 133 2.66 6.32 -17.41
N ILE A 134 2.95 6.41 -16.11
CA ILE A 134 2.29 7.34 -15.19
C ILE A 134 3.17 8.56 -15.05
N LEU A 135 2.68 9.71 -15.53
CA LEU A 135 3.36 10.98 -15.38
C LEU A 135 3.16 11.51 -13.95
N GLY A 136 4.20 12.09 -13.37
CA GLY A 136 4.15 12.69 -12.03
C GLY A 136 4.65 11.77 -10.91
N TRP A 137 5.09 10.56 -11.25
CA TRP A 137 5.75 9.64 -10.34
C TRP A 137 7.25 9.56 -10.66
N GLY A 138 8.08 10.14 -9.82
CA GLY A 138 9.53 10.15 -9.96
C GLY A 138 10.12 11.55 -10.11
N GLU A 139 11.44 11.64 -10.10
CA GLU A 139 12.18 12.91 -10.20
C GLU A 139 12.11 13.52 -11.61
N ASP A 140 11.77 12.72 -12.61
CA ASP A 140 11.68 13.15 -14.01
C ASP A 140 10.24 13.02 -14.51
N GLU A 141 9.52 14.14 -14.49
CA GLU A 141 8.14 14.24 -14.99
C GLU A 141 8.01 13.86 -16.47
N GLN A 142 9.11 13.86 -17.23
CA GLN A 142 9.09 13.60 -18.67
C GLN A 142 9.32 12.13 -19.01
N THR A 143 10.01 11.36 -18.18
CA THR A 143 10.38 9.98 -18.51
C THR A 143 9.47 8.92 -17.91
N GLY A 144 8.55 9.28 -17.03
CA GLY A 144 7.57 8.35 -16.46
C GLY A 144 8.22 7.14 -15.77
N ASN A 145 9.28 7.36 -15.00
CA ASN A 145 10.01 6.28 -14.31
C ASN A 145 9.20 5.60 -13.20
N GLY A 146 8.02 6.09 -12.91
CA GLY A 146 7.13 5.54 -11.90
C GLY A 146 6.17 4.51 -12.47
N VAL A 147 6.66 3.35 -12.88
CA VAL A 147 5.75 2.25 -13.22
C VAL A 147 5.35 1.53 -11.95
N VAL A 148 4.10 1.71 -11.57
CA VAL A 148 3.44 0.92 -10.53
C VAL A 148 2.21 0.26 -11.15
N ASP A 149 2.15 -1.07 -11.16
CA ASP A 149 0.95 -1.82 -11.53
C ASP A 149 0.32 -2.40 -10.26
N ALA A 150 -0.76 -1.77 -9.79
CA ALA A 150 -1.39 -2.15 -8.53
C ALA A 150 -2.90 -2.32 -8.67
N TRP A 151 -3.40 -3.40 -8.05
CA TRP A 151 -4.83 -3.67 -7.94
C TRP A 151 -5.14 -4.39 -6.62
N ILE A 152 -6.41 -4.31 -6.20
CA ILE A 152 -6.95 -5.06 -5.08
C ILE A 152 -8.30 -5.66 -5.45
N GLU A 153 -8.50 -6.94 -5.11
CA GLU A 153 -9.77 -7.66 -5.22
C GLU A 153 -10.23 -8.10 -3.83
N VAL A 154 -11.50 -7.87 -3.54
CA VAL A 154 -12.15 -8.27 -2.29
C VAL A 154 -13.33 -9.17 -2.61
N ILE A 155 -13.35 -10.37 -2.06
CA ILE A 155 -14.39 -11.39 -2.27
C ILE A 155 -15.06 -11.69 -0.93
N GLY A 156 -16.37 -11.54 -0.90
CA GLY A 156 -17.19 -11.88 0.25
C GLY A 156 -18.36 -12.78 -0.11
N THR A 157 -19.11 -13.20 0.91
CA THR A 157 -20.24 -14.15 0.74
C THR A 157 -21.44 -13.58 0.00
N LYS A 158 -21.52 -12.25 -0.20
CA LYS A 158 -22.62 -11.58 -0.88
C LYS A 158 -22.21 -10.85 -2.16
N GLY A 159 -20.90 -10.73 -2.42
CA GLY A 159 -20.41 -10.02 -3.59
C GLY A 159 -18.90 -9.87 -3.61
N SER A 160 -18.40 -9.23 -4.65
CA SER A 160 -16.98 -8.94 -4.82
C SER A 160 -16.77 -7.52 -5.31
N SER A 161 -15.56 -7.02 -5.14
CA SER A 161 -15.09 -5.75 -5.67
C SER A 161 -13.70 -5.93 -6.25
N PHE A 162 -13.46 -5.25 -7.37
CA PHE A 162 -12.13 -5.17 -7.98
C PHE A 162 -11.79 -3.70 -8.23
N LEU A 163 -10.61 -3.28 -7.77
CA LEU A 163 -10.11 -1.94 -7.93
C LEU A 163 -8.71 -1.99 -8.53
N LYS A 164 -8.52 -1.33 -9.66
CA LYS A 164 -7.22 -1.07 -10.24
C LYS A 164 -6.76 0.32 -9.80
N THR A 165 -5.64 0.37 -9.08
CA THR A 165 -5.16 1.62 -8.45
C THR A 165 -4.70 2.62 -9.51
N TYR A 166 -4.03 2.14 -10.55
CA TYR A 166 -3.54 2.94 -11.67
C TYR A 166 -4.20 2.48 -12.96
N GLU A 167 -5.25 3.19 -13.36
CA GLU A 167 -5.97 2.93 -14.60
C GLU A 167 -6.03 4.24 -15.41
N PRO A 168 -5.65 4.21 -16.70
CA PRO A 168 -5.66 5.41 -17.53
C PRO A 168 -7.11 5.88 -17.76
N SER A 169 -7.51 6.90 -16.98
CA SER A 169 -8.77 7.62 -17.20
C SER A 169 -8.61 8.80 -18.17
N LEU A 170 -7.38 9.28 -18.33
CA LEU A 170 -6.97 10.30 -19.29
C LEU A 170 -5.66 9.85 -19.94
N THR A 171 -5.67 9.70 -21.24
CA THR A 171 -4.46 9.42 -22.04
C THR A 171 -4.10 10.62 -22.87
N ILE A 172 -2.86 11.05 -22.83
CA ILE A 172 -2.32 12.16 -23.61
C ILE A 172 -1.32 11.59 -24.61
N ASN A 173 -1.52 11.95 -25.87
CA ASN A 173 -0.63 11.60 -26.97
C ASN A 173 -0.04 12.88 -27.55
N ASP A 174 1.26 13.11 -27.41
CA ASP A 174 1.95 14.34 -27.84
C ASP A 174 2.73 14.19 -29.14
N GLY A 175 2.55 13.08 -29.84
CA GLY A 175 3.25 12.76 -31.10
C GLY A 175 4.59 12.07 -30.90
N SER A 176 5.16 12.05 -29.71
CA SER A 176 6.41 11.35 -29.38
C SER A 176 6.18 10.20 -28.40
N SER A 177 5.19 10.34 -27.54
CA SER A 177 4.87 9.38 -26.49
C SER A 177 3.36 9.32 -26.19
N SER A 178 2.96 8.27 -25.51
CA SER A 178 1.64 8.12 -24.93
C SER A 178 1.81 7.95 -23.43
N TYR A 179 1.14 8.81 -22.65
CA TYR A 179 1.20 8.77 -21.19
C TYR A 179 -0.13 9.16 -20.58
N PHE A 180 -0.30 8.92 -19.28
CA PHE A 180 -1.45 9.39 -18.51
C PHE A 180 -1.01 10.01 -17.18
N PRO A 181 -1.59 11.17 -16.81
CA PRO A 181 -1.26 11.82 -15.56
C PRO A 181 -1.80 11.05 -14.36
N ASP A 182 -1.10 11.12 -13.22
CA ASP A 182 -1.72 10.76 -11.95
C ASP A 182 -2.87 11.74 -11.66
N LEU A 183 -4.06 11.22 -11.37
CA LEU A 183 -5.24 12.02 -10.97
C LEU A 183 -5.72 11.67 -9.56
N GLY A 184 -5.12 10.68 -8.91
CA GLY A 184 -5.59 10.17 -7.63
C GLY A 184 -4.74 10.58 -6.42
N PHE A 185 -3.43 10.64 -6.57
CA PHE A 185 -2.53 10.75 -5.43
C PHE A 185 -2.05 12.17 -5.15
N TRP A 186 -1.34 12.81 -6.09
CA TRP A 186 -0.84 14.18 -5.92
C TRP A 186 -0.76 14.99 -7.23
N PRO A 187 -1.82 14.97 -8.05
CA PRO A 187 -1.79 15.73 -9.29
C PRO A 187 -1.58 17.23 -9.02
N GLN A 188 -0.73 17.84 -9.85
CA GLN A 188 -0.54 19.28 -9.85
C GLN A 188 -1.50 19.92 -10.85
N ILE A 189 -2.50 20.65 -10.37
CA ILE A 189 -3.49 21.33 -11.18
C ILE A 189 -3.48 22.82 -10.82
N ASP A 190 -3.20 23.68 -11.79
CA ASP A 190 -3.11 25.14 -11.60
C ASP A 190 -2.18 25.55 -10.45
N GLY A 191 -1.04 24.85 -10.30
CA GLY A 191 -0.05 25.11 -9.25
C GLY A 191 -0.49 24.64 -7.85
N ARG A 192 -1.50 23.78 -7.75
CA ARG A 192 -1.98 23.23 -6.48
C ARG A 192 -1.88 21.72 -6.48
N THR A 193 -1.36 21.14 -5.41
CA THR A 193 -1.44 19.70 -5.17
C THR A 193 -2.88 19.33 -4.79
N MET A 194 -3.43 18.35 -5.49
CA MET A 194 -4.76 17.78 -5.26
C MET A 194 -4.63 16.30 -4.86
N GLY A 195 -5.73 15.59 -4.72
CA GLY A 195 -5.75 14.14 -4.49
C GLY A 195 -5.41 13.71 -3.07
N ALA A 196 -5.05 12.44 -2.92
CA ALA A 196 -4.92 11.77 -1.63
C ALA A 196 -3.89 12.43 -0.69
N LEU A 197 -2.75 12.89 -1.21
CA LEU A 197 -1.73 13.57 -0.39
C LEU A 197 -2.25 14.84 0.26
N ARG A 198 -3.00 15.64 -0.50
CA ARG A 198 -3.62 16.83 0.04
C ARG A 198 -4.62 16.52 1.16
N GLU A 199 -5.45 15.49 0.95
CA GLU A 199 -6.46 15.09 1.95
C GLU A 199 -5.81 14.52 3.21
N GLU A 200 -4.72 13.78 3.08
CA GLU A 200 -3.93 13.27 4.21
C GLU A 200 -3.36 14.42 5.05
N LEU A 201 -2.66 15.36 4.41
CA LEU A 201 -2.08 16.50 5.08
C LEU A 201 -3.15 17.40 5.72
N TRP A 202 -4.29 17.56 5.05
CA TRP A 202 -5.41 18.33 5.59
C TRP A 202 -6.03 17.68 6.83
N ASP A 203 -6.20 16.36 6.80
CA ASP A 203 -6.68 15.57 7.94
C ASP A 203 -5.75 15.69 9.16
N PHE A 204 -4.43 15.71 8.92
CA PHE A 204 -3.44 15.97 9.96
C PHE A 204 -3.61 17.39 10.57
N VAL A 205 -3.82 18.39 9.73
CA VAL A 205 -4.07 19.78 10.19
C VAL A 205 -5.36 19.87 11.01
N LEU A 206 -6.44 19.21 10.60
CA LEU A 206 -7.69 19.18 11.36
C LEU A 206 -7.49 18.50 12.72
N THR A 207 -6.73 17.41 12.78
CA THR A 207 -6.38 16.77 14.04
C THR A 207 -5.64 17.70 14.99
N LEU A 208 -4.65 18.45 14.50
CA LEU A 208 -3.92 19.45 15.30
C LEU A 208 -4.82 20.56 15.84
N LYS A 209 -5.87 20.92 15.11
CA LYS A 209 -6.85 21.92 15.54
C LYS A 209 -7.93 21.39 16.48
N GLY A 210 -7.96 20.06 16.71
CA GLY A 210 -9.05 19.43 17.44
C GLY A 210 -10.39 19.44 16.71
N GLU A 211 -10.37 19.64 15.39
CA GLU A 211 -11.54 19.63 14.53
C GLU A 211 -11.88 18.21 14.05
N PRO A 212 -13.16 17.94 13.67
CA PRO A 212 -13.51 16.66 13.07
C PRO A 212 -12.66 16.35 11.86
N ASN A 213 -12.12 15.14 11.83
CA ASN A 213 -11.23 14.64 10.77
C ASN A 213 -11.67 13.23 10.31
N ALA A 214 -11.00 12.67 9.32
CA ALA A 214 -11.34 11.37 8.78
C ALA A 214 -11.06 10.20 9.76
N GLY A 215 -10.14 10.40 10.71
CA GLY A 215 -9.82 9.40 11.76
C GLY A 215 -9.41 8.04 11.21
N VAL A 216 -8.67 8.04 10.10
CA VAL A 216 -8.42 6.81 9.33
C VAL A 216 -7.21 6.02 9.76
N ASP A 217 -6.38 6.55 10.64
CA ASP A 217 -5.13 5.92 11.09
C ASP A 217 -5.05 5.85 12.62
N SER A 218 -4.51 4.75 13.11
CA SER A 218 -4.13 4.57 14.50
C SER A 218 -2.67 4.12 14.61
N LEU A 219 -2.00 4.50 15.70
CA LEU A 219 -0.63 4.03 15.96
C LEU A 219 -0.59 2.53 16.28
N GLU A 220 -1.69 1.99 16.80
CA GLU A 220 -1.81 0.55 17.04
C GLU A 220 -1.85 -0.23 15.73
N ASP A 221 -2.63 0.23 14.75
CA ASP A 221 -2.65 -0.36 13.41
C ASP A 221 -1.26 -0.29 12.76
N ALA A 222 -0.59 0.85 12.88
CA ALA A 222 0.74 1.05 12.33
C ALA A 222 1.79 0.11 12.94
N LEU A 223 1.74 -0.11 14.26
CA LEU A 223 2.60 -1.09 14.94
C LEU A 223 2.29 -2.51 14.47
N HIS A 224 1.02 -2.85 14.23
CA HIS A 224 0.63 -4.15 13.73
C HIS A 224 1.09 -4.37 12.28
N VAL A 225 1.01 -3.35 11.43
CA VAL A 225 1.58 -3.39 10.07
C VAL A 225 3.09 -3.69 10.13
N GLN A 226 3.83 -2.99 10.99
CA GLN A 226 5.26 -3.21 11.17
C GLN A 226 5.57 -4.63 11.65
N GLU A 227 4.81 -5.16 12.60
CA GLU A 227 4.94 -6.52 13.11
C GLU A 227 4.72 -7.56 11.99
N ILE A 228 3.70 -7.35 11.15
CA ILE A 228 3.43 -8.22 9.99
C ILE A 228 4.60 -8.19 9.01
N CYS A 229 5.19 -7.03 8.75
CA CYS A 229 6.37 -6.92 7.88
C CYS A 229 7.55 -7.75 8.42
N GLU A 230 7.85 -7.65 9.72
CA GLU A 230 8.93 -8.42 10.36
C GLU A 230 8.64 -9.93 10.30
N VAL A 231 7.41 -10.33 10.62
CA VAL A 231 6.97 -11.73 10.57
C VAL A 231 7.00 -12.29 9.13
N ALA A 232 6.68 -11.47 8.13
CA ALA A 232 6.76 -11.87 6.73
C ALA A 232 8.21 -12.19 6.30
N ILE A 233 9.18 -11.37 6.73
CA ILE A 233 10.60 -11.63 6.47
C ILE A 233 11.08 -12.90 7.22
N GLU A 234 10.62 -13.11 8.45
CA GLU A 234 10.95 -14.32 9.20
C GLU A 234 10.36 -15.57 8.54
N ALA A 235 9.11 -15.50 8.09
CA ALA A 235 8.45 -16.59 7.38
C ALA A 235 9.18 -16.97 6.09
N GLU A 236 9.64 -15.97 5.32
CA GLU A 236 10.43 -16.17 4.11
C GLU A 236 11.77 -16.86 4.43
N LYS A 237 12.53 -16.35 5.40
CA LYS A 237 13.84 -16.90 5.78
C LYS A 237 13.77 -18.32 6.36
N THR A 238 12.70 -18.62 7.07
CA THR A 238 12.54 -19.94 7.73
C THR A 238 11.79 -20.95 6.89
N GLY A 239 11.06 -20.50 5.86
CA GLY A 239 10.15 -21.32 5.07
C GLY A 239 8.96 -21.85 5.89
N ARG A 240 8.62 -21.22 6.99
CA ARG A 240 7.57 -21.64 7.92
C ARG A 240 6.46 -20.61 8.02
N LYS A 241 5.27 -21.09 8.34
CA LYS A 241 4.19 -20.26 8.81
C LYS A 241 4.56 -19.70 10.19
N ILE A 242 4.45 -18.39 10.37
CA ILE A 242 4.70 -17.70 11.65
C ILE A 242 3.38 -17.14 12.17
N GLU A 243 3.08 -17.43 13.42
CA GLU A 243 1.92 -16.87 14.12
C GLU A 243 2.31 -15.53 14.74
N LEU A 244 1.39 -14.55 14.70
CA LEU A 244 1.52 -13.30 15.44
C LEU A 244 0.98 -13.48 16.85
N GLY A 245 1.61 -12.85 17.82
CA GLY A 245 1.25 -12.94 19.25
C GLY A 245 0.13 -11.99 19.69
#